data_14ac2399c1fc5b5b1cc18c0d3a596de7
#
_entry.id   14ac2399c1fc5b5b1cc18c0d3a596de7
#
_cell.length_a   1.000
_cell.length_b   1.000
_cell.length_c   1.000
_cell.angle_alpha   90.00
_cell.angle_beta   90.00
_cell.angle_gamma   90.00
#
_symmetry.space_group_name_H-M   'P 1'
#
loop_
_entity.id
_entity.type
_entity.pdbx_description
1 polymer ?
#
loop_
_entity_poly.entity_id
_entity_poly.type
_entity_poly.pdbx_seq_one_letter_code
_entity_poly.pdbx_strand_id
1 'polypeptide(L)'
;MGCRFWGRAALRRRCGGRARRGRWAALSVALAFSAGLTVTAGAADQPKPFQNTPEAQEADQLFQQLLKDPKNVDLTFRYAQAAIKSGNIEGAISSLERLLLLDRNFPGVKIQLAELYADLKSYNMAKTYLTQARAEPGVNAESLSRIDKVQSEIDRAESKTNYSVNLLVGLRYQTDASAEPAGSDIIAGGVPQTLSSIYLHQPAWDSFVTGNVQYIAEFGDVKLESNAIAYYSKAIGHSFLDLAAVEVNSGPRFDVDFNGIHFVSARAYAVANEVTLGESQFLHSAGGGLTFDRSLTDKLAASGFYEFRREWFDNVTLSPAAVLMNADVHSFGSALTYHVIETGDLNFQVSYALTDDVAPGSNRGLVFHLSYSQLFQLPSEYGVGPLNLSPMLYRIYSHDHAPDAAVNPNIIPATNEWRYGVSAKLGLTDNIATNLNVIHQVLTSNVQANRAHDTQVILGLVFSY
;
A
#
# COMPACT_ATOMS: atom_id res chain seq x y z
N MET A 1 -3.46 -51.06 33.02
CA MET A 1 -2.36 -50.21 32.50
C MET A 1 -2.63 -49.76 31.03
N GLY A 2 -3.78 -49.30 30.69
CA GLY A 2 -4.10 -49.06 29.28
C GLY A 2 -4.91 -47.80 28.93
N CYS A 3 -5.25 -46.96 29.90
CA CYS A 3 -6.16 -45.79 29.64
C CYS A 3 -5.56 -44.40 29.79
N ARG A 4 -4.25 -44.28 30.05
CA ARG A 4 -3.62 -42.95 30.28
C ARG A 4 -2.96 -42.34 29.05
N PHE A 5 -2.80 -43.06 27.94
CA PHE A 5 -2.10 -42.55 26.75
C PHE A 5 -3.02 -41.86 25.71
N TRP A 6 -4.31 -42.16 25.69
CA TRP A 6 -5.22 -41.64 24.69
C TRP A 6 -5.76 -40.22 25.03
N GLY A 7 -5.82 -39.85 26.29
CA GLY A 7 -6.33 -38.53 26.72
C GLY A 7 -5.38 -37.34 26.41
N ARG A 8 -4.05 -37.61 26.45
CA ARG A 8 -3.05 -36.53 26.20
C ARG A 8 -2.91 -36.15 24.73
N ALA A 9 -3.06 -37.11 23.81
CA ALA A 9 -2.96 -36.84 22.38
C ALA A 9 -4.18 -36.10 21.84
N ALA A 10 -5.38 -36.35 22.38
CA ALA A 10 -6.60 -35.69 21.97
C ALA A 10 -6.68 -34.22 22.47
N LEU A 11 -6.16 -33.95 23.68
CA LEU A 11 -6.06 -32.59 24.22
C LEU A 11 -5.00 -31.74 23.49
N ARG A 12 -3.86 -32.34 23.11
CA ARG A 12 -2.84 -31.65 22.29
C ARG A 12 -3.35 -31.21 20.92
N ARG A 13 -4.28 -31.98 20.31
CA ARG A 13 -4.86 -31.66 19.01
C ARG A 13 -5.92 -30.54 19.08
N ARG A 14 -6.58 -30.37 20.23
CA ARG A 14 -7.67 -29.35 20.37
C ARG A 14 -7.19 -27.98 20.84
N CYS A 15 -6.16 -27.90 21.67
CA CYS A 15 -5.66 -26.61 22.18
C CYS A 15 -4.88 -25.80 21.13
N GLY A 16 -4.14 -26.46 20.22
CA GLY A 16 -3.35 -25.76 19.19
C GLY A 16 -4.19 -25.11 18.09
N GLY A 17 -5.36 -25.68 17.76
CA GLY A 17 -6.14 -25.25 16.61
C GLY A 17 -6.98 -23.99 16.83
N ARG A 18 -7.41 -23.70 18.05
CA ARG A 18 -8.37 -22.63 18.33
C ARG A 18 -7.77 -21.34 18.88
N ALA A 19 -6.67 -21.40 19.61
CA ALA A 19 -5.94 -20.20 20.02
C ALA A 19 -5.46 -19.35 18.83
N ARG A 20 -5.39 -19.93 17.65
CA ARG A 20 -4.95 -19.29 16.40
C ARG A 20 -6.04 -18.58 15.60
N ARG A 21 -7.34 -18.84 15.85
CA ARG A 21 -8.44 -18.27 15.05
C ARG A 21 -8.46 -16.75 15.06
N GLY A 22 -8.33 -16.13 16.20
CA GLY A 22 -8.37 -14.67 16.31
C GLY A 22 -7.18 -13.97 15.65
N ARG A 23 -6.10 -14.71 15.37
CA ARG A 23 -4.87 -14.13 14.81
C ARG A 23 -4.80 -14.25 13.29
N TRP A 24 -5.32 -15.32 12.70
CA TRP A 24 -5.34 -15.51 11.26
C TRP A 24 -6.46 -14.72 10.58
N ALA A 25 -7.62 -14.55 11.23
CA ALA A 25 -8.63 -13.61 10.76
C ALA A 25 -8.07 -12.17 10.74
N ALA A 26 -7.23 -11.80 11.72
CA ALA A 26 -6.50 -10.54 11.71
C ALA A 26 -5.42 -10.48 10.63
N LEU A 27 -4.82 -11.61 10.24
CA LEU A 27 -3.83 -11.65 9.17
C LEU A 27 -4.50 -11.54 7.78
N SER A 28 -5.65 -12.20 7.58
CA SER A 28 -6.44 -12.08 6.34
C SER A 28 -6.94 -10.65 6.16
N VAL A 29 -7.42 -10.03 7.22
CA VAL A 29 -7.77 -8.60 7.24
C VAL A 29 -6.53 -7.72 7.03
N ALA A 30 -5.38 -8.04 7.65
CA ALA A 30 -4.16 -7.25 7.50
C ALA A 30 -3.52 -7.39 6.10
N LEU A 31 -3.63 -8.55 5.44
CA LEU A 31 -3.18 -8.71 4.04
C LEU A 31 -4.10 -7.97 3.06
N ALA A 32 -5.41 -7.98 3.28
CA ALA A 32 -6.36 -7.20 2.49
C ALA A 32 -6.18 -5.68 2.70
N PHE A 33 -5.66 -5.26 3.85
CA PHE A 33 -5.48 -3.86 4.21
C PHE A 33 -4.08 -3.30 3.93
N SER A 34 -3.06 -4.14 3.82
CA SER A 34 -1.71 -3.70 3.40
C SER A 34 -1.62 -3.42 1.89
N ALA A 35 -2.59 -3.91 1.10
CA ALA A 35 -2.87 -3.38 -0.22
C ALA A 35 -3.47 -1.98 -0.04
N GLY A 36 -2.62 -1.07 0.42
CA GLY A 36 -2.99 0.31 0.63
C GLY A 36 -3.72 0.82 -0.59
N LEU A 37 -4.97 1.17 -0.41
CA LEU A 37 -5.61 2.20 -1.18
C LEU A 37 -4.76 3.48 -1.02
N THR A 38 -3.61 3.53 -1.66
CA THR A 38 -3.08 4.79 -2.11
C THR A 38 -4.00 5.21 -3.25
N VAL A 39 -5.15 5.76 -2.89
CA VAL A 39 -5.84 6.66 -3.77
C VAL A 39 -4.86 7.81 -3.96
N THR A 40 -4.02 7.71 -4.97
CA THR A 40 -3.48 8.90 -5.60
C THR A 40 -4.69 9.53 -6.26
N ALA A 41 -5.44 10.31 -5.49
CA ALA A 41 -6.28 11.33 -6.07
C ALA A 41 -5.31 12.19 -6.88
N GLY A 42 -5.29 11.98 -8.19
CA GLY A 42 -4.71 12.93 -9.11
C GLY A 42 -5.49 14.21 -8.90
N ALA A 43 -4.99 15.05 -8.01
CA ALA A 43 -5.44 16.42 -7.92
C ALA A 43 -5.25 16.98 -9.32
N ALA A 44 -6.34 17.29 -9.99
CA ALA A 44 -6.28 18.10 -11.19
C ALA A 44 -5.60 19.40 -10.76
N ASP A 45 -4.36 19.55 -11.18
CA ASP A 45 -3.54 20.72 -10.90
C ASP A 45 -4.26 21.93 -11.50
N GLN A 46 -5.02 22.64 -10.66
CA GLN A 46 -5.53 23.94 -11.07
C GLN A 46 -4.34 24.90 -11.11
N PRO A 47 -4.21 25.72 -12.13
CA PRO A 47 -3.13 26.69 -12.21
C PRO A 47 -3.17 27.56 -10.95
N LYS A 48 -2.11 27.48 -10.14
CA LYS A 48 -1.96 28.27 -8.91
C LYS A 48 -2.04 29.76 -9.29
N PRO A 49 -2.82 30.58 -8.58
CA PRO A 49 -2.81 32.00 -8.82
C PRO A 49 -1.41 32.56 -8.57
N PHE A 50 -0.97 33.50 -9.40
CA PHE A 50 0.32 34.19 -9.32
C PHE A 50 0.62 34.58 -7.87
N GLN A 51 1.52 33.82 -7.21
CA GLN A 51 1.95 34.15 -5.86
C GLN A 51 3.17 35.08 -5.97
N ASN A 52 3.25 36.04 -5.06
CA ASN A 52 4.35 37.00 -4.96
C ASN A 52 5.61 36.29 -4.36
N THR A 53 6.10 35.28 -5.08
CA THR A 53 7.30 34.50 -4.68
C THR A 53 8.57 35.18 -5.19
N PRO A 54 9.73 34.94 -4.61
CA PRO A 54 11.01 35.44 -5.11
C PRO A 54 11.24 35.06 -6.57
N GLU A 55 10.82 33.86 -6.99
CA GLU A 55 10.93 33.35 -8.35
C GLU A 55 10.03 34.13 -9.33
N ALA A 56 8.83 34.50 -8.90
CA ALA A 56 7.93 35.33 -9.70
C ALA A 56 8.51 36.76 -9.88
N GLN A 57 9.12 37.32 -8.83
CA GLN A 57 9.78 38.61 -8.92
C GLN A 57 11.01 38.59 -9.85
N GLU A 58 11.79 37.50 -9.81
CA GLU A 58 12.92 37.30 -10.74
C GLU A 58 12.41 37.20 -12.19
N ALA A 59 11.35 36.45 -12.43
CA ALA A 59 10.73 36.32 -13.74
C ALA A 59 10.25 37.67 -14.27
N ASP A 60 9.59 38.49 -13.44
CA ASP A 60 9.14 39.82 -13.82
C ASP A 60 10.31 40.74 -14.15
N GLN A 61 11.38 40.74 -13.39
CA GLN A 61 12.58 41.54 -13.66
C GLN A 61 13.23 41.14 -14.98
N LEU A 62 13.37 39.84 -15.23
CA LEU A 62 13.91 39.33 -16.49
C LEU A 62 12.99 39.66 -17.67
N PHE A 63 11.69 39.64 -17.49
CA PHE A 63 10.74 40.04 -18.49
C PHE A 63 10.89 41.54 -18.87
N GLN A 64 11.05 42.41 -17.87
CA GLN A 64 11.29 43.85 -18.13
C GLN A 64 12.61 44.10 -18.87
N GLN A 65 13.64 43.30 -18.60
CA GLN A 65 14.90 43.36 -19.35
C GLN A 65 14.72 42.86 -20.78
N LEU A 66 13.97 41.76 -20.96
CA LEU A 66 13.66 41.19 -22.27
C LEU A 66 12.87 42.12 -23.17
N LEU A 67 11.98 42.97 -22.61
CA LEU A 67 11.26 43.99 -23.36
C LEU A 67 12.22 45.05 -23.95
N LYS A 68 13.38 45.30 -23.31
CA LYS A 68 14.38 46.27 -23.79
C LYS A 68 15.29 45.68 -24.87
N ASP A 69 15.56 44.37 -24.78
CA ASP A 69 16.39 43.61 -25.75
C ASP A 69 15.71 42.32 -26.18
N PRO A 70 14.70 42.40 -27.05
CA PRO A 70 13.87 41.27 -27.41
C PRO A 70 14.55 40.14 -28.22
N LYS A 71 15.75 40.40 -28.75
CA LYS A 71 16.51 39.42 -29.55
C LYS A 71 17.58 38.68 -28.73
N ASN A 72 17.71 38.99 -27.46
CA ASN A 72 18.70 38.39 -26.61
C ASN A 72 18.31 36.96 -26.23
N VAL A 73 19.01 36.01 -26.83
CA VAL A 73 18.77 34.56 -26.67
C VAL A 73 18.98 34.12 -25.22
N ASP A 74 20.09 34.54 -24.59
CA ASP A 74 20.42 34.18 -23.20
C ASP A 74 19.37 34.72 -22.22
N LEU A 75 18.98 35.99 -22.39
CA LEU A 75 17.98 36.63 -21.55
C LEU A 75 16.60 35.95 -21.69
N THR A 76 16.22 35.54 -22.91
CA THR A 76 14.97 34.83 -23.17
C THR A 76 14.96 33.48 -22.50
N PHE A 77 16.09 32.75 -22.55
CA PHE A 77 16.23 31.45 -21.93
C PHE A 77 16.18 31.57 -20.38
N ARG A 78 16.89 32.56 -19.81
CA ARG A 78 16.82 32.80 -18.36
C ARG A 78 15.44 33.18 -17.89
N TYR A 79 14.73 34.02 -18.65
CA TYR A 79 13.32 34.33 -18.36
C TYR A 79 12.45 33.09 -18.40
N ALA A 80 12.57 32.24 -19.44
CA ALA A 80 11.82 31.01 -19.53
C ALA A 80 12.03 30.08 -18.32
N GLN A 81 13.30 29.96 -17.87
CA GLN A 81 13.62 29.17 -16.66
C GLN A 81 13.00 29.75 -15.39
N ALA A 82 13.04 31.09 -15.23
CA ALA A 82 12.41 31.74 -14.08
C ALA A 82 10.89 31.62 -14.13
N ALA A 83 10.30 31.72 -15.32
CA ALA A 83 8.86 31.53 -15.55
C ALA A 83 8.40 30.12 -15.20
N ILE A 84 9.19 29.08 -15.55
CA ILE A 84 8.93 27.68 -15.14
C ILE A 84 8.93 27.55 -13.62
N LYS A 85 9.98 28.08 -12.97
CA LYS A 85 10.12 28.02 -11.50
C LYS A 85 8.97 28.75 -10.78
N SER A 86 8.47 29.83 -11.35
CA SER A 86 7.34 30.59 -10.80
C SER A 86 5.96 30.00 -11.12
N GLY A 87 5.91 28.92 -11.92
CA GLY A 87 4.66 28.30 -12.36
C GLY A 87 3.99 29.00 -13.56
N ASN A 88 4.63 30.00 -14.17
CA ASN A 88 4.14 30.66 -15.39
C ASN A 88 4.52 29.88 -16.65
N ILE A 89 3.89 28.72 -16.81
CA ILE A 89 4.20 27.76 -17.89
C ILE A 89 3.90 28.36 -19.27
N GLU A 90 2.80 29.11 -19.41
CA GLU A 90 2.43 29.77 -20.67
C GLU A 90 3.44 30.84 -21.10
N GLY A 91 3.93 31.63 -20.14
CA GLY A 91 4.99 32.62 -20.39
C GLY A 91 6.32 31.94 -20.79
N ALA A 92 6.66 30.82 -20.19
CA ALA A 92 7.82 30.03 -20.54
C ALA A 92 7.70 29.47 -21.97
N ILE A 93 6.59 28.82 -22.32
CA ILE A 93 6.32 28.29 -23.67
C ILE A 93 6.45 29.38 -24.72
N SER A 94 5.74 30.50 -24.55
CA SER A 94 5.77 31.60 -25.50
C SER A 94 7.18 32.15 -25.73
N SER A 95 8.00 32.18 -24.69
CA SER A 95 9.40 32.64 -24.78
C SER A 95 10.30 31.65 -25.48
N LEU A 96 10.16 30.36 -25.19
CA LEU A 96 10.92 29.31 -25.85
C LEU A 96 10.54 29.14 -27.32
N GLU A 97 9.25 29.26 -27.67
CA GLU A 97 8.80 29.25 -29.06
C GLU A 97 9.37 30.45 -29.84
N ARG A 98 9.43 31.60 -29.20
CA ARG A 98 10.07 32.79 -29.80
C ARG A 98 11.57 32.57 -30.04
N LEU A 99 12.28 31.84 -29.16
CA LEU A 99 13.67 31.46 -29.44
C LEU A 99 13.80 30.62 -30.70
N LEU A 100 12.87 29.70 -30.94
CA LEU A 100 12.87 28.85 -32.14
C LEU A 100 12.54 29.64 -33.43
N LEU A 101 11.90 30.83 -33.30
CA LEU A 101 11.72 31.74 -34.44
C LEU A 101 13.02 32.49 -34.79
N LEU A 102 13.90 32.70 -33.80
CA LEU A 102 15.21 33.37 -34.01
C LEU A 102 16.27 32.37 -34.51
N ASP A 103 16.30 31.20 -33.94
CA ASP A 103 17.15 30.10 -34.37
C ASP A 103 16.38 28.76 -34.20
N ARG A 104 16.23 28.05 -35.33
CA ARG A 104 15.48 26.80 -35.37
C ARG A 104 16.27 25.57 -34.86
N ASN A 105 17.60 25.71 -34.68
CA ASN A 105 18.49 24.60 -34.41
C ASN A 105 18.86 24.48 -32.93
N PHE A 106 17.88 24.61 -32.02
CA PHE A 106 18.05 24.44 -30.57
C PHE A 106 17.38 23.16 -30.06
N PRO A 107 18.06 21.98 -30.11
CA PRO A 107 17.46 20.74 -29.64
C PRO A 107 17.07 20.80 -28.15
N GLY A 108 17.86 21.46 -27.31
CA GLY A 108 17.56 21.65 -25.87
C GLY A 108 16.27 22.43 -25.62
N VAL A 109 16.00 23.49 -26.42
CA VAL A 109 14.77 24.27 -26.34
C VAL A 109 13.56 23.44 -26.78
N LYS A 110 13.70 22.64 -27.83
CA LYS A 110 12.64 21.73 -28.30
C LYS A 110 12.30 20.66 -27.26
N ILE A 111 13.31 20.08 -26.61
CA ILE A 111 13.10 19.11 -25.52
C ILE A 111 12.35 19.79 -24.36
N GLN A 112 12.75 20.97 -23.97
CA GLN A 112 12.09 21.71 -22.88
C GLN A 112 10.65 22.10 -23.22
N LEU A 113 10.37 22.50 -24.47
CA LEU A 113 9.01 22.70 -24.94
C LEU A 113 8.19 21.42 -24.89
N ALA A 114 8.79 20.29 -25.28
CA ALA A 114 8.11 19.00 -25.21
C ALA A 114 7.77 18.61 -23.76
N GLU A 115 8.68 18.84 -22.81
CA GLU A 115 8.43 18.65 -21.39
C GLU A 115 7.24 19.51 -20.90
N LEU A 116 7.26 20.82 -21.20
CA LEU A 116 6.18 21.74 -20.80
C LEU A 116 4.82 21.39 -21.44
N TYR A 117 4.81 21.02 -22.72
CA TYR A 117 3.58 20.57 -23.37
C TYR A 117 3.09 19.21 -22.83
N ALA A 118 3.98 18.33 -22.41
CA ALA A 118 3.61 17.09 -21.74
C ALA A 118 2.96 17.37 -20.36
N ASP A 119 3.52 18.30 -19.59
CA ASP A 119 2.96 18.75 -18.30
C ASP A 119 1.54 19.35 -18.47
N LEU A 120 1.32 20.08 -19.57
CA LEU A 120 0.00 20.60 -19.95
C LEU A 120 -0.92 19.54 -20.58
N LYS A 121 -0.51 18.26 -20.62
CA LYS A 121 -1.23 17.15 -21.26
C LYS A 121 -1.51 17.36 -22.76
N SER A 122 -0.77 18.26 -23.39
CA SER A 122 -0.81 18.53 -24.84
C SER A 122 0.15 17.60 -25.58
N TYR A 123 -0.10 16.28 -25.49
CA TYR A 123 0.82 15.23 -25.93
C TYR A 123 1.15 15.30 -27.42
N ASN A 124 0.23 15.71 -28.28
CA ASN A 124 0.49 15.87 -29.70
C ASN A 124 1.55 16.94 -29.99
N MET A 125 1.51 18.06 -29.27
CA MET A 125 2.53 19.10 -29.38
C MET A 125 3.87 18.64 -28.82
N ALA A 126 3.86 17.98 -27.68
CA ALA A 126 5.04 17.40 -27.05
C ALA A 126 5.75 16.42 -28.01
N LYS A 127 5.03 15.46 -28.59
CA LYS A 127 5.57 14.50 -29.59
C LYS A 127 6.15 15.20 -30.83
N THR A 128 5.50 16.28 -31.28
CA THR A 128 5.99 17.07 -32.40
C THR A 128 7.35 17.67 -32.09
N TYR A 129 7.51 18.30 -30.92
CA TYR A 129 8.80 18.86 -30.51
C TYR A 129 9.86 17.81 -30.24
N LEU A 130 9.52 16.65 -29.65
CA LEU A 130 10.46 15.54 -29.48
C LEU A 130 10.97 15.01 -30.82
N THR A 131 10.07 14.83 -31.80
CA THR A 131 10.44 14.39 -33.16
C THR A 131 11.39 15.39 -33.81
N GLN A 132 11.10 16.67 -33.70
CA GLN A 132 11.97 17.73 -34.22
C GLN A 132 13.32 17.76 -33.51
N ALA A 133 13.32 17.64 -32.17
CA ALA A 133 14.57 17.59 -31.40
C ALA A 133 15.45 16.41 -31.78
N ARG A 134 14.88 15.23 -31.97
CA ARG A 134 15.60 14.01 -32.36
C ARG A 134 16.21 14.10 -33.77
N ALA A 135 15.58 14.83 -34.66
CA ALA A 135 16.05 15.01 -36.04
C ALA A 135 17.17 16.07 -36.20
N GLU A 136 17.50 16.81 -35.14
CA GLU A 136 18.53 17.84 -35.19
C GLU A 136 19.94 17.26 -35.30
N PRO A 137 20.82 17.87 -36.12
CA PRO A 137 22.22 17.49 -36.18
C PRO A 137 22.93 17.78 -34.84
N GLY A 138 23.70 16.82 -34.33
CA GLY A 138 24.54 17.04 -33.15
C GLY A 138 23.84 16.78 -31.81
N VAL A 139 22.69 16.12 -31.78
CA VAL A 139 22.05 15.67 -30.55
C VAL A 139 22.96 14.68 -29.84
N ASN A 140 23.35 14.99 -28.61
CA ASN A 140 24.21 14.12 -27.81
C ASN A 140 23.42 13.01 -27.08
N ALA A 141 24.14 12.05 -26.50
CA ALA A 141 23.52 10.91 -25.81
C ALA A 141 22.63 11.31 -24.63
N GLU A 142 22.96 12.38 -23.91
CA GLU A 142 22.18 12.92 -22.82
C GLU A 142 20.82 13.48 -23.30
N SER A 143 20.83 14.26 -24.39
CA SER A 143 19.62 14.77 -25.01
C SER A 143 18.72 13.64 -25.54
N LEU A 144 19.31 12.60 -26.14
CA LEU A 144 18.55 11.42 -26.57
C LEU A 144 17.89 10.71 -25.40
N SER A 145 18.62 10.54 -24.28
CA SER A 145 18.06 9.96 -23.06
C SER A 145 16.87 10.76 -22.52
N ARG A 146 16.97 12.10 -22.52
CA ARG A 146 15.84 12.98 -22.12
C ARG A 146 14.65 12.83 -23.07
N ILE A 147 14.91 12.82 -24.39
CA ILE A 147 13.85 12.62 -25.40
C ILE A 147 13.14 11.29 -25.15
N ASP A 148 13.90 10.19 -24.95
CA ASP A 148 13.33 8.86 -24.71
C ASP A 148 12.53 8.81 -23.40
N LYS A 149 13.00 9.50 -22.37
CA LYS A 149 12.28 9.61 -21.09
C LYS A 149 10.92 10.31 -21.30
N VAL A 150 10.91 11.50 -21.87
CA VAL A 150 9.67 12.27 -22.10
C VAL A 150 8.72 11.50 -23.04
N GLN A 151 9.26 10.84 -24.09
CA GLN A 151 8.45 10.02 -24.98
C GLN A 151 7.77 8.88 -24.22
N SER A 152 8.52 8.17 -23.36
CA SER A 152 7.97 7.07 -22.56
C SER A 152 6.92 7.53 -21.56
N GLU A 153 7.08 8.73 -20.98
CA GLU A 153 6.08 9.35 -20.10
C GLU A 153 4.79 9.67 -20.85
N ILE A 154 4.90 10.25 -22.06
CA ILE A 154 3.75 10.52 -22.94
C ILE A 154 3.05 9.21 -23.34
N ASP A 155 3.81 8.21 -23.78
CA ASP A 155 3.25 6.93 -24.23
C ASP A 155 2.54 6.22 -23.07
N ARG A 156 3.07 6.32 -21.85
CA ARG A 156 2.42 5.82 -20.64
C ARG A 156 1.14 6.59 -20.32
N ALA A 157 1.15 7.93 -20.44
CA ALA A 157 -0.01 8.78 -20.18
C ALA A 157 -1.14 8.60 -21.21
N GLU A 158 -0.80 8.31 -22.46
CA GLU A 158 -1.77 8.00 -23.54
C GLU A 158 -2.17 6.51 -23.61
N SER A 159 -1.47 5.66 -22.87
CA SER A 159 -1.78 4.24 -22.84
C SER A 159 -3.15 4.01 -22.21
N LYS A 160 -3.96 3.20 -22.88
CA LYS A 160 -5.21 2.68 -22.31
C LYS A 160 -4.97 1.64 -21.22
N THR A 161 -3.72 1.27 -21.00
CA THR A 161 -3.33 0.29 -19.98
C THR A 161 -2.19 0.85 -19.15
N ASN A 162 -2.36 0.85 -17.83
CA ASN A 162 -1.35 1.23 -16.87
C ASN A 162 -1.06 0.05 -15.95
N TYR A 163 0.20 -0.15 -15.61
CA TYR A 163 0.57 -1.12 -14.61
C TYR A 163 1.64 -0.54 -13.67
N SER A 164 1.64 -1.01 -12.44
CA SER A 164 2.68 -0.70 -11.48
C SER A 164 3.08 -1.99 -10.75
N VAL A 165 4.36 -2.11 -10.47
CA VAL A 165 4.93 -3.24 -9.74
C VAL A 165 5.72 -2.68 -8.57
N ASN A 166 5.44 -3.17 -7.38
CA ASN A 166 6.22 -2.87 -6.18
C ASN A 166 6.70 -4.19 -5.60
N LEU A 167 7.98 -4.29 -5.33
CA LEU A 167 8.62 -5.45 -4.73
C LEU A 167 9.40 -4.99 -3.50
N LEU A 168 9.16 -5.60 -2.35
CA LEU A 168 9.94 -5.40 -1.13
C LEU A 168 10.60 -6.72 -0.75
N VAL A 169 11.92 -6.71 -0.66
CA VAL A 169 12.73 -7.85 -0.22
C VAL A 169 13.47 -7.45 1.04
N GLY A 170 13.44 -8.28 2.07
CA GLY A 170 14.04 -7.88 3.33
C GLY A 170 14.24 -8.99 4.35
N LEU A 171 14.72 -8.56 5.50
CA LEU A 171 14.87 -9.35 6.71
C LEU A 171 13.93 -8.79 7.78
N ARG A 172 13.34 -9.68 8.54
CA ARG A 172 12.50 -9.34 9.69
C ARG A 172 12.97 -10.10 10.92
N TYR A 173 13.11 -9.39 12.02
CA TYR A 173 13.24 -9.97 13.35
C TYR A 173 11.92 -9.83 14.10
N GLN A 174 11.48 -10.89 14.75
CA GLN A 174 10.30 -10.93 15.58
C GLN A 174 10.66 -11.51 16.94
N THR A 175 10.17 -10.90 18.01
CA THR A 175 10.35 -11.43 19.36
C THR A 175 9.43 -12.62 19.63
N ASP A 176 8.31 -12.71 18.88
CA ASP A 176 7.35 -13.82 18.96
C ASP A 176 6.83 -14.18 17.56
N ALA A 177 7.65 -14.90 16.78
CA ALA A 177 7.29 -15.32 15.43
C ALA A 177 6.20 -16.40 15.39
N SER A 178 6.06 -17.18 16.45
CA SER A 178 5.05 -18.23 16.59
C SER A 178 3.68 -17.71 16.98
N ALA A 179 3.67 -16.47 17.51
CA ALA A 179 2.47 -15.83 18.01
C ALA A 179 1.78 -16.64 19.13
N GLU A 180 2.54 -17.23 19.97
CA GLU A 180 2.09 -18.12 21.05
C GLU A 180 1.99 -17.37 22.39
N PRO A 181 1.37 -17.97 23.41
CA PRO A 181 1.22 -17.36 24.73
C PRO A 181 2.55 -16.91 25.35
N ALA A 182 2.54 -15.76 25.98
CA ALA A 182 3.71 -15.22 26.66
C ALA A 182 4.10 -16.00 27.94
N GLY A 183 3.21 -16.86 28.44
CA GLY A 183 3.42 -17.67 29.64
C GLY A 183 3.13 -19.15 29.42
N SER A 184 3.84 -20.01 30.16
CA SER A 184 3.69 -21.46 30.10
C SER A 184 2.40 -21.98 30.74
N ASP A 185 1.85 -21.26 31.72
CA ASP A 185 0.69 -21.71 32.47
C ASP A 185 -0.59 -21.16 31.87
N ILE A 186 -1.46 -22.05 31.42
CA ILE A 186 -2.75 -21.75 30.83
C ILE A 186 -3.87 -22.57 31.45
N ILE A 187 -5.10 -22.15 31.26
CA ILE A 187 -6.27 -22.98 31.55
C ILE A 187 -6.71 -23.64 30.26
N ALA A 188 -6.73 -24.98 30.23
CA ALA A 188 -7.22 -25.74 29.09
C ALA A 188 -8.25 -26.78 29.56
N GLY A 189 -9.47 -26.74 28.95
CA GLY A 189 -10.61 -27.53 29.38
C GLY A 189 -11.05 -27.23 30.81
N GLY A 190 -10.83 -26.00 31.29
CA GLY A 190 -11.15 -25.57 32.65
C GLY A 190 -10.12 -26.03 33.72
N VAL A 191 -9.01 -26.63 33.32
CA VAL A 191 -7.96 -27.16 34.23
C VAL A 191 -6.63 -26.46 33.94
N PRO A 192 -5.86 -26.04 34.99
CA PRO A 192 -4.52 -25.50 34.80
C PRO A 192 -3.60 -26.52 34.12
N GLN A 193 -2.87 -26.09 33.12
CA GLN A 193 -1.90 -26.88 32.36
C GLN A 193 -0.67 -26.04 32.05
N THR A 194 0.51 -26.72 31.99
CA THR A 194 1.75 -26.10 31.58
C THR A 194 2.03 -26.46 30.13
N LEU A 195 2.23 -25.47 29.27
CA LEU A 195 2.58 -25.66 27.87
C LEU A 195 4.01 -26.15 27.70
N SER A 196 4.22 -27.01 26.71
CA SER A 196 5.57 -27.35 26.26
C SER A 196 6.23 -26.15 25.59
N SER A 197 7.55 -26.07 25.66
CA SER A 197 8.34 -24.95 25.10
C SER A 197 8.08 -24.66 23.61
N ILE A 198 7.68 -25.68 22.85
CA ILE A 198 7.33 -25.50 21.41
C ILE A 198 6.04 -24.65 21.19
N TYR A 199 5.23 -24.47 22.23
CA TYR A 199 4.01 -23.65 22.23
C TYR A 199 4.19 -22.32 22.97
N LEU A 200 5.42 -21.97 23.33
CA LEU A 200 5.76 -20.67 23.89
C LEU A 200 6.27 -19.76 22.77
N HIS A 201 6.33 -18.47 23.05
CA HIS A 201 6.85 -17.49 22.11
C HIS A 201 8.26 -17.87 21.61
N GLN A 202 8.46 -17.78 20.32
CA GLN A 202 9.72 -18.11 19.64
C GLN A 202 10.25 -16.85 18.93
N PRO A 203 11.37 -16.29 19.39
CA PRO A 203 12.03 -15.24 18.62
C PRO A 203 12.63 -15.86 17.34
N ALA A 204 12.45 -15.19 16.23
CA ALA A 204 12.99 -15.66 14.95
C ALA A 204 13.40 -14.53 14.04
N TRP A 205 14.39 -14.81 13.21
CA TRP A 205 14.67 -14.08 12.01
C TRP A 205 14.00 -14.75 10.82
N ASP A 206 13.44 -13.99 9.95
CA ASP A 206 12.99 -14.48 8.66
C ASP A 206 13.47 -13.58 7.52
N SER A 207 13.69 -14.17 6.36
CA SER A 207 13.82 -13.45 5.10
C SER A 207 12.45 -13.45 4.42
N PHE A 208 12.09 -12.36 3.80
CA PHE A 208 10.81 -12.28 3.13
C PHE A 208 10.89 -11.51 1.82
N VAL A 209 9.93 -11.78 0.97
CA VAL A 209 9.63 -11.03 -0.22
C VAL A 209 8.13 -10.78 -0.28
N THR A 210 7.74 -9.54 -0.61
CA THR A 210 6.36 -9.22 -0.94
C THR A 210 6.32 -8.41 -2.22
N GLY A 211 5.41 -8.77 -3.10
CA GLY A 211 5.18 -8.12 -4.38
C GLY A 211 3.73 -7.67 -4.50
N ASN A 212 3.54 -6.51 -5.10
CA ASN A 212 2.24 -6.01 -5.50
C ASN A 212 2.29 -5.61 -6.97
N VAL A 213 1.32 -6.09 -7.75
CA VAL A 213 1.13 -5.74 -9.15
C VAL A 213 -0.26 -5.15 -9.30
N GLN A 214 -0.34 -3.93 -9.78
CA GLN A 214 -1.60 -3.32 -10.18
C GLN A 214 -1.64 -3.20 -11.71
N TYR A 215 -2.80 -3.48 -12.27
CA TYR A 215 -3.06 -3.35 -13.70
C TYR A 215 -4.40 -2.66 -13.90
N ILE A 216 -4.41 -1.60 -14.70
CA ILE A 216 -5.59 -0.84 -15.06
C ILE A 216 -5.68 -0.80 -16.58
N ALA A 217 -6.82 -1.20 -17.13
CA ALA A 217 -7.13 -1.10 -18.56
C ALA A 217 -8.41 -0.30 -18.76
N GLU A 218 -8.39 0.68 -19.66
CA GLU A 218 -9.52 1.56 -19.95
C GLU A 218 -10.29 1.06 -21.17
N PHE A 219 -11.61 0.88 -20.99
CA PHE A 219 -12.57 0.46 -22.02
C PHE A 219 -13.72 1.48 -22.10
N GLY A 220 -13.46 2.63 -22.74
CA GLY A 220 -14.40 3.75 -22.73
C GLY A 220 -14.56 4.32 -21.33
N ASP A 221 -15.77 4.34 -20.82
CA ASP A 221 -16.10 4.88 -19.49
C ASP A 221 -15.88 3.87 -18.34
N VAL A 222 -15.44 2.67 -18.66
CA VAL A 222 -15.19 1.60 -17.69
C VAL A 222 -13.69 1.32 -17.61
N LYS A 223 -13.16 1.22 -16.38
CA LYS A 223 -11.78 0.80 -16.11
C LYS A 223 -11.78 -0.59 -15.51
N LEU A 224 -11.10 -1.54 -16.13
CA LEU A 224 -10.80 -2.83 -15.49
C LEU A 224 -9.60 -2.64 -14.58
N GLU A 225 -9.78 -2.83 -13.28
CA GLU A 225 -8.71 -2.80 -12.29
C GLU A 225 -8.44 -4.19 -11.77
N SER A 226 -7.20 -4.63 -11.86
CA SER A 226 -6.72 -5.89 -11.30
C SER A 226 -5.57 -5.64 -10.36
N ASN A 227 -5.55 -6.35 -9.25
CA ASN A 227 -4.47 -6.28 -8.28
C ASN A 227 -4.07 -7.69 -7.86
N ALA A 228 -2.77 -7.94 -7.81
CA ALA A 228 -2.20 -9.18 -7.32
C ALA A 228 -1.16 -8.87 -6.25
N ILE A 229 -1.27 -9.53 -5.10
CA ILE A 229 -0.31 -9.44 -4.02
C ILE A 229 0.26 -10.84 -3.78
N ALA A 230 1.57 -10.94 -3.67
CA ALA A 230 2.25 -12.16 -3.28
C ALA A 230 3.17 -11.87 -2.08
N TYR A 231 3.21 -12.78 -1.15
CA TYR A 231 4.08 -12.73 0.02
C TYR A 231 4.72 -14.10 0.24
N TYR A 232 6.00 -14.11 0.54
CA TYR A 232 6.70 -15.31 1.00
C TYR A 232 7.66 -14.94 2.12
N SER A 233 7.68 -15.72 3.19
CA SER A 233 8.69 -15.60 4.24
C SER A 233 9.23 -16.97 4.62
N LYS A 234 10.52 -17.00 4.92
CA LYS A 234 11.24 -18.19 5.36
C LYS A 234 11.89 -17.92 6.71
N ALA A 235 11.40 -18.62 7.73
CA ALA A 235 11.89 -18.50 9.09
C ALA A 235 13.19 -19.30 9.28
N ILE A 236 14.23 -18.64 9.78
CA ILE A 236 15.53 -19.27 10.00
C ILE A 236 15.44 -20.22 11.20
N GLY A 237 15.65 -21.51 10.95
CA GLY A 237 15.60 -22.54 11.98
C GLY A 237 14.20 -23.05 12.37
N HIS A 238 13.14 -22.51 11.76
CA HIS A 238 11.75 -22.81 12.10
C HIS A 238 10.88 -22.97 10.85
N SER A 239 11.18 -23.93 9.97
CA SER A 239 10.48 -24.12 8.69
C SER A 239 8.96 -24.28 8.81
N PHE A 240 8.46 -24.73 9.97
CA PHE A 240 7.02 -24.80 10.23
C PHE A 240 6.34 -23.42 10.33
N LEU A 241 7.11 -22.31 10.39
CA LEU A 241 6.66 -20.94 10.35
C LEU A 241 6.78 -20.31 8.94
N ASP A 242 7.33 -21.05 7.97
CA ASP A 242 7.40 -20.57 6.59
C ASP A 242 6.00 -20.27 6.09
N LEU A 243 5.82 -19.10 5.48
CA LEU A 243 4.52 -18.62 5.05
C LEU A 243 4.60 -18.15 3.60
N ALA A 244 3.70 -18.65 2.76
CA ALA A 244 3.44 -18.04 1.46
C ALA A 244 1.96 -17.67 1.36
N ALA A 245 1.69 -16.54 0.71
CA ALA A 245 0.34 -16.09 0.45
C ALA A 245 0.27 -15.41 -0.91
N VAL A 246 -0.80 -15.64 -1.64
CA VAL A 246 -1.12 -14.92 -2.86
C VAL A 246 -2.58 -14.51 -2.81
N GLU A 247 -2.86 -13.28 -3.24
CA GLU A 247 -4.22 -12.77 -3.41
C GLU A 247 -4.32 -12.07 -4.76
N VAL A 248 -5.41 -12.31 -5.46
CA VAL A 248 -5.73 -11.64 -6.72
C VAL A 248 -7.16 -11.12 -6.62
N ASN A 249 -7.34 -9.87 -7.02
CA ASN A 249 -8.68 -9.32 -7.22
C ASN A 249 -8.74 -8.58 -8.56
N SER A 250 -9.90 -8.68 -9.22
CA SER A 250 -10.11 -8.03 -10.52
C SER A 250 -11.58 -7.67 -10.70
N GLY A 251 -11.82 -6.51 -11.30
CA GLY A 251 -13.17 -6.11 -11.62
C GLY A 251 -13.29 -4.70 -12.19
N PRO A 252 -14.44 -4.39 -12.80
CA PRO A 252 -14.71 -3.11 -13.40
C PRO A 252 -14.90 -2.01 -12.36
N ARG A 253 -14.32 -0.84 -12.66
CA ARG A 253 -14.59 0.44 -12.00
C ARG A 253 -15.28 1.36 -12.99
N PHE A 254 -16.27 2.10 -12.52
CA PHE A 254 -17.01 3.10 -13.27
C PHE A 254 -17.30 4.30 -12.39
N ASP A 255 -17.34 5.45 -13.04
CA ASP A 255 -17.69 6.70 -12.40
C ASP A 255 -19.21 6.90 -12.50
N VAL A 256 -19.82 7.23 -11.37
CA VAL A 256 -21.26 7.50 -11.27
C VAL A 256 -21.44 9.01 -11.18
N ASP A 257 -22.02 9.58 -12.22
CA ASP A 257 -22.32 11.01 -12.30
C ASP A 257 -23.78 11.26 -11.95
N PHE A 258 -24.03 12.33 -11.22
CA PHE A 258 -25.36 12.80 -10.90
C PHE A 258 -25.51 14.27 -11.33
N ASN A 259 -26.45 14.55 -12.21
CA ASN A 259 -26.67 15.88 -12.80
C ASN A 259 -25.41 16.53 -13.43
N GLY A 260 -24.54 15.71 -14.06
CA GLY A 260 -23.31 16.18 -14.68
C GLY A 260 -22.17 16.50 -13.70
N ILE A 261 -22.34 16.14 -12.42
CA ILE A 261 -21.31 16.25 -11.40
C ILE A 261 -20.87 14.83 -11.01
N HIS A 262 -19.56 14.59 -11.02
CA HIS A 262 -19.00 13.34 -10.53
C HIS A 262 -19.43 13.11 -9.08
N PHE A 263 -20.15 12.02 -8.84
CA PHE A 263 -20.69 11.72 -7.51
C PHE A 263 -19.84 10.73 -6.74
N VAL A 264 -19.54 9.58 -7.35
CA VAL A 264 -18.75 8.51 -6.72
C VAL A 264 -18.12 7.63 -7.78
N SER A 265 -16.92 7.14 -7.52
CA SER A 265 -16.30 6.07 -8.30
C SER A 265 -16.61 4.73 -7.63
N ALA A 266 -17.23 3.81 -8.34
CA ALA A 266 -17.65 2.51 -7.83
C ALA A 266 -16.91 1.39 -8.55
N ARG A 267 -16.47 0.37 -7.80
CA ARG A 267 -15.83 -0.83 -8.34
C ARG A 267 -16.49 -2.07 -7.78
N ALA A 268 -16.85 -3.01 -8.65
CA ALA A 268 -17.23 -4.39 -8.28
C ALA A 268 -16.10 -5.32 -8.68
N TYR A 269 -15.72 -6.26 -7.80
CA TYR A 269 -14.59 -7.16 -8.08
C TYR A 269 -14.81 -8.56 -7.54
N ALA A 270 -14.19 -9.54 -8.19
CA ALA A 270 -13.97 -10.87 -7.65
C ALA A 270 -12.60 -10.92 -6.94
N VAL A 271 -12.49 -11.73 -5.92
CA VAL A 271 -11.26 -11.92 -5.14
C VAL A 271 -11.04 -13.40 -4.85
N ALA A 272 -9.79 -13.83 -4.90
CA ALA A 272 -9.35 -15.15 -4.47
C ALA A 272 -7.99 -15.06 -3.80
N ASN A 273 -7.77 -15.89 -2.78
CA ASN A 273 -6.46 -16.02 -2.15
C ASN A 273 -6.12 -17.48 -1.83
N GLU A 274 -4.82 -17.70 -1.63
CA GLU A 274 -4.25 -18.95 -1.13
C GLU A 274 -3.14 -18.65 -0.15
N VAL A 275 -3.09 -19.40 0.94
CA VAL A 275 -2.08 -19.31 1.99
C VAL A 275 -1.53 -20.70 2.30
N THR A 276 -0.19 -20.83 2.31
CA THR A 276 0.50 -22.02 2.79
C THR A 276 1.22 -21.73 4.10
N LEU A 277 1.31 -22.70 4.97
CA LEU A 277 1.97 -22.61 6.27
C LEU A 277 2.79 -23.87 6.53
N GLY A 278 4.11 -23.72 6.72
CA GLY A 278 5.01 -24.86 6.90
C GLY A 278 4.96 -25.82 5.73
N GLU A 279 5.05 -25.34 4.50
CA GLU A 279 5.02 -26.10 3.24
C GLU A 279 3.68 -26.81 2.93
N SER A 280 2.64 -26.59 3.73
CA SER A 280 1.32 -27.17 3.52
C SER A 280 0.29 -26.12 3.20
N GLN A 281 -0.65 -26.41 2.32
CA GLN A 281 -1.82 -25.58 2.08
C GLN A 281 -2.57 -25.41 3.40
N PHE A 282 -2.90 -24.15 3.75
CA PHE A 282 -3.55 -23.83 5.01
C PHE A 282 -4.92 -23.19 4.81
N LEU A 283 -5.02 -22.22 3.90
CA LEU A 283 -6.25 -21.49 3.63
C LEU A 283 -6.33 -21.20 2.15
N HIS A 284 -7.51 -21.39 1.56
CA HIS A 284 -7.88 -20.78 0.31
C HIS A 284 -9.24 -20.09 0.47
N SER A 285 -9.45 -19.01 -0.25
CA SER A 285 -10.74 -18.32 -0.23
C SER A 285 -11.10 -17.75 -1.59
N ALA A 286 -12.39 -17.59 -1.79
CA ALA A 286 -12.93 -16.91 -2.96
C ALA A 286 -14.16 -16.07 -2.55
N GLY A 287 -14.37 -14.99 -3.27
CA GLY A 287 -15.44 -14.07 -2.96
C GLY A 287 -15.57 -12.92 -3.94
N GLY A 288 -16.19 -11.86 -3.47
CA GLY A 288 -16.34 -10.63 -4.25
C GLY A 288 -16.66 -9.45 -3.36
N GLY A 289 -16.46 -8.27 -3.90
CA GLY A 289 -16.64 -7.03 -3.15
C GLY A 289 -17.06 -5.86 -4.00
N LEU A 290 -17.40 -4.80 -3.29
CA LEU A 290 -17.73 -3.49 -3.83
C LEU A 290 -16.89 -2.44 -3.12
N THR A 291 -16.34 -1.50 -3.85
CA THR A 291 -15.72 -0.29 -3.28
C THR A 291 -16.36 0.95 -3.85
N PHE A 292 -16.40 2.00 -3.03
CA PHE A 292 -16.92 3.30 -3.38
C PHE A 292 -15.93 4.35 -2.91
N ASP A 293 -15.50 5.22 -3.82
CA ASP A 293 -14.50 6.24 -3.55
C ASP A 293 -15.03 7.62 -3.97
N ARG A 294 -14.84 8.62 -3.11
CA ARG A 294 -15.27 9.99 -3.37
C ARG A 294 -14.32 11.02 -2.76
N SER A 295 -13.95 12.01 -3.54
CA SER A 295 -13.32 13.23 -3.03
C SER A 295 -14.43 14.14 -2.48
N LEU A 296 -14.43 14.40 -1.18
CA LEU A 296 -15.41 15.25 -0.50
C LEU A 296 -15.01 16.73 -0.62
N THR A 297 -13.72 17.00 -0.58
CA THR A 297 -13.10 18.32 -0.82
C THR A 297 -11.73 18.10 -1.45
N ASP A 298 -11.05 19.16 -1.85
CA ASP A 298 -9.68 19.09 -2.38
C ASP A 298 -8.67 18.47 -1.39
N LYS A 299 -9.00 18.45 -0.10
CA LYS A 299 -8.16 17.92 0.96
C LYS A 299 -8.68 16.65 1.63
N LEU A 300 -9.93 16.27 1.37
CA LEU A 300 -10.58 15.16 2.06
C LEU A 300 -11.18 14.18 1.05
N ALA A 301 -10.68 12.95 1.08
CA ALA A 301 -11.24 11.83 0.35
C ALA A 301 -11.83 10.80 1.31
N ALA A 302 -12.92 10.17 0.90
CA ALA A 302 -13.58 9.10 1.63
C ALA A 302 -13.72 7.87 0.74
N SER A 303 -13.56 6.70 1.32
CA SER A 303 -13.86 5.43 0.67
C SER A 303 -14.70 4.53 1.57
N GLY A 304 -15.43 3.62 0.94
CA GLY A 304 -16.20 2.59 1.62
C GLY A 304 -16.08 1.27 0.87
N PHE A 305 -16.20 0.17 1.58
CA PHE A 305 -16.18 -1.15 0.95
C PHE A 305 -17.11 -2.13 1.66
N TYR A 306 -17.53 -3.12 0.89
CA TYR A 306 -18.12 -4.38 1.34
C TYR A 306 -17.45 -5.52 0.62
N GLU A 307 -17.11 -6.59 1.33
CA GLU A 307 -16.54 -7.80 0.75
C GLU A 307 -17.12 -9.03 1.42
N PHE A 308 -17.45 -10.01 0.63
CA PHE A 308 -17.83 -11.37 1.03
C PHE A 308 -16.73 -12.33 0.61
N ARG A 309 -16.32 -13.23 1.50
CA ARG A 309 -15.42 -14.36 1.22
C ARG A 309 -15.96 -15.63 1.84
N ARG A 310 -15.88 -16.71 1.10
CA ARG A 310 -15.91 -18.06 1.64
C ARG A 310 -14.49 -18.52 1.84
N GLU A 311 -14.17 -18.95 3.07
CA GLU A 311 -12.87 -19.44 3.49
C GLU A 311 -12.92 -20.96 3.73
N TRP A 312 -11.92 -21.67 3.20
CA TRP A 312 -11.72 -23.09 3.39
C TRP A 312 -10.33 -23.31 3.96
N PHE A 313 -10.27 -23.97 5.11
CA PHE A 313 -9.03 -24.26 5.82
C PHE A 313 -8.69 -25.73 5.72
N ASP A 314 -7.41 -26.03 5.53
CA ASP A 314 -6.84 -27.36 5.57
C ASP A 314 -6.07 -27.58 6.88
N ASN A 315 -6.06 -28.83 7.33
CA ASN A 315 -5.33 -29.19 8.53
C ASN A 315 -3.84 -29.18 8.26
N VAL A 316 -3.10 -28.40 9.04
CA VAL A 316 -1.63 -28.33 9.01
C VAL A 316 -1.04 -28.73 10.36
N THR A 317 0.26 -29.00 10.40
CA THR A 317 0.96 -29.42 11.64
C THR A 317 0.72 -28.46 12.81
N LEU A 318 0.74 -27.16 12.51
CA LEU A 318 0.51 -26.12 13.52
C LEU A 318 -0.99 -25.94 13.88
N SER A 319 -1.89 -26.36 13.00
CA SER A 319 -3.35 -26.24 13.19
C SER A 319 -4.05 -27.51 12.71
N PRO A 320 -3.97 -28.61 13.45
CA PRO A 320 -4.45 -29.93 13.01
C PRO A 320 -5.99 -30.05 12.98
N ALA A 321 -6.71 -29.04 13.39
CA ALA A 321 -8.17 -28.95 13.34
C ALA A 321 -8.66 -27.72 12.54
N ALA A 322 -7.82 -27.19 11.64
CA ALA A 322 -8.11 -25.99 10.89
C ALA A 322 -9.36 -26.11 10.02
N VAL A 323 -9.66 -27.28 9.50
CA VAL A 323 -10.86 -27.53 8.70
C VAL A 323 -12.17 -27.14 9.43
N LEU A 324 -12.17 -27.10 10.76
CA LEU A 324 -13.31 -26.64 11.56
C LEU A 324 -13.47 -25.11 11.53
N MET A 325 -12.51 -24.39 10.95
CA MET A 325 -12.51 -22.92 10.83
C MET A 325 -13.13 -22.43 9.51
N ASN A 326 -13.60 -23.36 8.65
CA ASN A 326 -14.29 -22.99 7.41
C ASN A 326 -15.42 -22.01 7.70
N ALA A 327 -15.43 -20.87 7.01
CA ALA A 327 -16.30 -19.78 7.37
C ALA A 327 -16.78 -18.98 6.15
N ASP A 328 -17.93 -18.35 6.32
CA ASP A 328 -18.35 -17.23 5.51
C ASP A 328 -17.96 -15.94 6.22
N VAL A 329 -17.25 -15.06 5.54
CA VAL A 329 -16.76 -13.81 6.09
C VAL A 329 -17.37 -12.63 5.35
N HIS A 330 -18.04 -11.77 6.08
CA HIS A 330 -18.57 -10.51 5.59
C HIS A 330 -17.76 -9.37 6.20
N SER A 331 -17.10 -8.58 5.37
CA SER A 331 -16.30 -7.43 5.79
C SER A 331 -16.85 -6.15 5.19
N PHE A 332 -16.93 -5.11 5.99
CA PHE A 332 -17.27 -3.78 5.53
C PHE A 332 -16.52 -2.72 6.32
N GLY A 333 -16.30 -1.61 5.69
CA GLY A 333 -15.58 -0.52 6.33
C GLY A 333 -15.54 0.74 5.51
N SER A 334 -14.89 1.74 6.08
CA SER A 334 -14.65 3.02 5.45
C SER A 334 -13.27 3.55 5.81
N ALA A 335 -12.74 4.40 4.95
CA ALA A 335 -11.51 5.14 5.20
C ALA A 335 -11.70 6.61 4.83
N LEU A 336 -10.94 7.46 5.54
CA LEU A 336 -10.82 8.88 5.30
C LEU A 336 -9.35 9.21 5.12
N THR A 337 -9.01 9.91 4.05
CA THR A 337 -7.68 10.47 3.82
C THR A 337 -7.79 11.98 3.85
N TYR A 338 -7.04 12.62 4.73
CA TYR A 338 -7.00 14.08 4.84
C TYR A 338 -5.59 14.59 4.55
N HIS A 339 -5.46 15.41 3.50
CA HIS A 339 -4.24 16.11 3.14
C HIS A 339 -4.02 17.28 4.09
N VAL A 340 -3.25 17.05 5.15
CA VAL A 340 -2.97 18.06 6.21
C VAL A 340 -2.15 19.21 5.62
N ILE A 341 -1.10 18.84 4.90
CA ILE A 341 -0.20 19.73 4.14
C ILE A 341 0.15 19.06 2.81
N GLU A 342 0.77 19.75 1.88
CA GLU A 342 1.12 19.24 0.54
C GLU A 342 1.97 17.94 0.60
N THR A 343 2.72 17.74 1.66
CA THR A 343 3.63 16.59 1.85
C THR A 343 3.20 15.66 2.98
N GLY A 344 1.99 15.83 3.52
CA GLY A 344 1.54 15.09 4.69
C GLY A 344 0.09 14.65 4.67
N ASP A 345 -0.14 13.33 4.81
CA ASP A 345 -1.45 12.70 4.77
C ASP A 345 -1.80 12.03 6.08
N LEU A 346 -2.99 12.32 6.59
CA LEU A 346 -3.61 11.62 7.71
C LEU A 346 -4.64 10.64 7.17
N ASN A 347 -4.46 9.35 7.50
CA ASN A 347 -5.38 8.28 7.11
C ASN A 347 -6.05 7.69 8.34
N PHE A 348 -7.36 7.65 8.32
CA PHE A 348 -8.18 6.97 9.32
C PHE A 348 -9.05 5.91 8.65
N GLN A 349 -9.08 4.71 9.20
CA GLN A 349 -9.85 3.61 8.66
C GLN A 349 -10.55 2.86 9.78
N VAL A 350 -11.77 2.45 9.53
CA VAL A 350 -12.54 1.54 10.38
C VAL A 350 -13.11 0.41 9.53
N SER A 351 -13.00 -0.81 10.02
CA SER A 351 -13.64 -1.96 9.40
C SER A 351 -14.20 -2.91 10.43
N TYR A 352 -15.22 -3.63 10.01
CA TYR A 352 -15.91 -4.63 10.80
C TYR A 352 -16.06 -5.91 9.98
N ALA A 353 -15.73 -7.04 10.59
CA ALA A 353 -15.86 -8.36 10.00
C ALA A 353 -16.81 -9.22 10.83
N LEU A 354 -17.67 -9.94 10.13
CA LEU A 354 -18.53 -11.00 10.64
C LEU A 354 -18.03 -12.30 10.07
N THR A 355 -17.60 -13.22 10.92
CA THR A 355 -17.17 -14.57 10.54
C THR A 355 -18.21 -15.54 11.04
N ASP A 356 -18.87 -16.26 10.12
CA ASP A 356 -19.83 -17.33 10.42
C ASP A 356 -19.15 -18.67 10.09
N ASP A 357 -18.66 -19.35 11.10
CA ASP A 357 -17.94 -20.60 10.95
C ASP A 357 -18.79 -21.84 11.30
N VAL A 358 -18.36 -23.01 10.83
CA VAL A 358 -19.02 -24.31 11.05
C VAL A 358 -19.00 -24.75 12.52
N ALA A 359 -18.02 -24.27 13.28
CA ALA A 359 -17.89 -24.56 14.71
C ALA A 359 -18.64 -23.51 15.55
N PRO A 360 -19.11 -23.84 16.78
CA PRO A 360 -19.61 -22.83 17.68
C PRO A 360 -18.52 -21.82 17.98
N GLY A 361 -18.61 -20.62 17.45
CA GLY A 361 -17.58 -19.61 17.60
C GLY A 361 -17.54 -18.56 16.51
N SER A 362 -18.68 -18.26 15.85
CA SER A 362 -18.76 -17.07 14.97
C SER A 362 -18.11 -15.88 15.63
N ASN A 363 -17.25 -15.19 14.93
CA ASN A 363 -16.40 -14.13 15.46
C ASN A 363 -16.84 -12.78 14.88
N ARG A 364 -16.78 -11.74 15.68
CA ARG A 364 -16.93 -10.34 15.26
C ARG A 364 -15.66 -9.60 15.48
N GLY A 365 -15.13 -9.00 14.44
CA GLY A 365 -13.89 -8.22 14.48
C GLY A 365 -14.13 -6.76 14.14
N LEU A 366 -13.62 -5.84 14.96
CA LEU A 366 -13.60 -4.41 14.68
C LEU A 366 -12.17 -3.93 14.64
N VAL A 367 -11.80 -3.27 13.56
CA VAL A 367 -10.44 -2.75 13.34
C VAL A 367 -10.51 -1.24 13.18
N PHE A 368 -9.69 -0.54 13.93
CA PHE A 368 -9.36 0.87 13.72
C PHE A 368 -7.90 0.98 13.29
N HIS A 369 -7.65 1.77 12.29
CA HIS A 369 -6.32 2.12 11.83
C HIS A 369 -6.19 3.63 11.69
N LEU A 370 -5.13 4.18 12.25
CA LEU A 370 -4.75 5.57 12.11
C LEU A 370 -3.30 5.62 11.69
N SER A 371 -2.99 6.36 10.64
CA SER A 371 -1.62 6.61 10.22
C SER A 371 -1.45 8.03 9.71
N TYR A 372 -0.26 8.56 9.88
CA TYR A 372 0.16 9.82 9.30
C TYR A 372 1.40 9.58 8.44
N SER A 373 1.43 10.08 7.24
CA SER A 373 2.57 9.96 6.33
C SER A 373 3.13 11.34 6.05
N GLN A 374 4.42 11.54 6.25
CA GLN A 374 5.11 12.81 6.00
C GLN A 374 6.29 12.60 5.08
N LEU A 375 6.29 13.30 3.96
CA LEU A 375 7.40 13.31 3.01
C LEU A 375 8.33 14.50 3.32
N PHE A 376 9.61 14.22 3.51
CA PHE A 376 10.67 15.19 3.69
C PHE A 376 11.58 15.18 2.47
N GLN A 377 11.73 16.34 1.83
CA GLN A 377 12.72 16.53 0.79
C GLN A 377 14.07 16.72 1.44
N LEU A 378 15.02 15.87 1.12
CA LEU A 378 16.39 15.98 1.63
C LEU A 378 17.24 16.84 0.67
N PRO A 379 18.26 17.56 1.19
CA PRO A 379 19.18 18.31 0.35
C PRO A 379 19.85 17.41 -0.69
N SER A 380 19.92 17.89 -1.93
CA SER A 380 20.50 17.14 -3.06
C SER A 380 21.96 16.75 -2.87
N GLU A 381 22.69 17.45 -1.98
CA GLU A 381 24.07 17.15 -1.62
C GLU A 381 24.26 15.76 -0.98
N TYR A 382 23.21 15.18 -0.40
CA TYR A 382 23.26 13.82 0.16
C TYR A 382 23.13 12.72 -0.90
N GLY A 383 22.79 13.06 -2.15
CA GLY A 383 22.68 12.08 -3.24
C GLY A 383 21.62 11.01 -3.02
N VAL A 384 20.63 11.29 -2.15
CA VAL A 384 19.49 10.40 -1.85
C VAL A 384 18.19 11.13 -2.11
N GLY A 385 17.13 10.36 -2.36
CA GLY A 385 15.80 10.87 -2.59
C GLY A 385 15.07 11.25 -1.29
N PRO A 386 13.75 11.47 -1.38
CA PRO A 386 12.95 11.89 -0.23
C PRO A 386 12.87 10.81 0.84
N LEU A 387 12.72 11.27 2.09
CA LEU A 387 12.44 10.44 3.26
C LEU A 387 10.94 10.52 3.59
N ASN A 388 10.25 9.39 3.55
CA ASN A 388 8.87 9.28 4.04
C ASN A 388 8.88 8.66 5.44
N LEU A 389 8.27 9.33 6.42
CA LEU A 389 8.05 8.82 7.78
C LEU A 389 6.56 8.61 8.00
N SER A 390 6.18 7.41 8.45
CA SER A 390 4.79 7.03 8.63
C SER A 390 4.56 6.33 9.96
N PRO A 391 4.27 7.06 11.06
CA PRO A 391 3.75 6.47 12.28
C PRO A 391 2.36 5.87 12.03
N MET A 392 2.08 4.74 12.70
CA MET A 392 0.84 4.00 12.58
C MET A 392 0.36 3.45 13.91
N LEU A 393 -0.95 3.36 14.05
CA LEU A 393 -1.64 2.81 15.20
C LEU A 393 -2.81 1.96 14.72
N TYR A 394 -2.85 0.70 15.16
CA TYR A 394 -4.00 -0.19 14.97
C TYR A 394 -4.59 -0.54 16.32
N ARG A 395 -5.90 -0.64 16.35
CA ARG A 395 -6.63 -1.31 17.41
C ARG A 395 -7.56 -2.34 16.79
N ILE A 396 -7.40 -3.60 17.20
CA ILE A 396 -8.19 -4.72 16.70
C ILE A 396 -8.93 -5.30 17.90
N TYR A 397 -10.25 -5.33 17.84
CA TYR A 397 -11.10 -5.93 18.84
C TYR A 397 -11.82 -7.12 18.21
N SER A 398 -11.78 -8.29 18.85
CA SER A 398 -12.55 -9.45 18.42
C SER A 398 -13.27 -10.11 19.59
N HIS A 399 -14.43 -10.66 19.30
CA HIS A 399 -15.30 -11.28 20.30
C HIS A 399 -15.99 -12.49 19.66
N ASP A 400 -15.86 -13.64 20.30
CA ASP A 400 -16.51 -14.87 19.89
C ASP A 400 -17.97 -14.89 20.37
N HIS A 401 -18.82 -15.70 19.75
CA HIS A 401 -20.22 -15.85 20.17
C HIS A 401 -20.43 -16.88 21.27
N ALA A 402 -19.50 -17.83 21.39
CA ALA A 402 -19.61 -18.92 22.36
C ALA A 402 -18.27 -19.23 23.01
N PRO A 403 -18.29 -19.83 24.21
CA PRO A 403 -17.07 -20.31 24.85
C PRO A 403 -16.40 -21.42 24.02
N ASP A 404 -15.07 -21.43 24.01
CA ASP A 404 -14.31 -22.57 23.53
C ASP A 404 -14.19 -23.63 24.66
N ALA A 405 -14.96 -24.70 24.53
CA ALA A 405 -14.97 -25.76 25.53
C ALA A 405 -13.60 -26.47 25.68
N ALA A 406 -12.73 -26.40 24.67
CA ALA A 406 -11.38 -26.97 24.75
C ALA A 406 -10.40 -26.06 25.50
N VAL A 407 -10.65 -24.76 25.54
CA VAL A 407 -9.83 -23.79 26.26
C VAL A 407 -10.46 -23.45 27.61
N ASN A 408 -11.65 -22.87 27.62
CA ASN A 408 -12.41 -22.61 28.84
C ASN A 408 -13.92 -22.59 28.54
N PRO A 409 -14.67 -23.60 29.02
CA PRO A 409 -16.10 -23.73 28.72
C PRO A 409 -16.98 -22.63 29.35
N ASN A 410 -16.45 -21.83 30.24
CA ASN A 410 -17.19 -20.84 31.02
C ASN A 410 -16.90 -19.40 30.55
N ILE A 411 -15.97 -19.19 29.62
CA ILE A 411 -15.54 -17.86 29.18
C ILE A 411 -15.70 -17.73 27.67
N ILE A 412 -16.49 -16.76 27.22
CA ILE A 412 -16.54 -16.37 25.83
C ILE A 412 -15.27 -15.54 25.52
N PRO A 413 -14.43 -15.97 24.56
CA PRO A 413 -13.19 -15.26 24.26
C PRO A 413 -13.46 -13.85 23.74
N ALA A 414 -12.74 -12.88 24.28
CA ALA A 414 -12.66 -11.54 23.80
C ALA A 414 -11.20 -11.10 23.76
N THR A 415 -10.77 -10.54 22.64
CA THR A 415 -9.39 -10.09 22.47
C THR A 415 -9.37 -8.62 22.09
N ASN A 416 -8.34 -7.93 22.56
CA ASN A 416 -8.08 -6.55 22.22
C ASN A 416 -6.58 -6.43 21.93
N GLU A 417 -6.28 -6.10 20.68
CA GLU A 417 -4.93 -6.02 20.17
C GLU A 417 -4.61 -4.57 19.83
N TRP A 418 -3.45 -4.13 20.27
CA TRP A 418 -2.83 -2.89 19.87
C TRP A 418 -1.59 -3.17 19.02
N ARG A 419 -1.47 -2.52 17.87
CA ARG A 419 -0.24 -2.46 17.09
C ARG A 419 0.11 -1.00 16.88
N TYR A 420 1.32 -0.64 17.20
CA TYR A 420 1.83 0.70 16.95
C TYR A 420 3.26 0.64 16.45
N GLY A 421 3.63 1.55 15.61
CA GLY A 421 4.93 1.51 14.98
C GLY A 421 5.21 2.72 14.11
N VAL A 422 6.35 2.67 13.49
CA VAL A 422 6.80 3.67 12.52
C VAL A 422 7.45 2.99 11.34
N SER A 423 7.14 3.49 10.15
CA SER A 423 7.81 3.15 8.90
C SER A 423 8.65 4.33 8.46
N ALA A 424 9.89 4.07 8.02
CA ALA A 424 10.78 5.03 7.39
C ALA A 424 11.17 4.48 6.01
N LYS A 425 10.83 5.19 4.93
CA LYS A 425 11.20 4.85 3.56
C LYS A 425 12.09 5.96 3.00
N LEU A 426 13.34 5.62 2.62
CA LEU A 426 14.29 6.54 2.03
C LEU A 426 14.54 6.17 0.58
N GLY A 427 14.26 7.09 -0.34
CA GLY A 427 14.59 6.94 -1.76
C GLY A 427 16.10 6.88 -1.96
N LEU A 428 16.58 5.90 -2.72
CA LEU A 428 17.98 5.78 -3.13
C LEU A 428 18.16 6.19 -4.58
N THR A 429 17.20 5.82 -5.41
CA THR A 429 17.06 6.22 -6.81
C THR A 429 15.57 6.42 -7.13
N ASP A 430 15.24 6.77 -8.35
CA ASP A 430 13.84 6.91 -8.79
C ASP A 430 13.02 5.62 -8.59
N ASN A 431 13.67 4.46 -8.67
CA ASN A 431 13.01 3.15 -8.64
C ASN A 431 13.36 2.30 -7.41
N ILE A 432 14.32 2.73 -6.59
CA ILE A 432 14.82 1.96 -5.45
C ILE A 432 14.76 2.79 -4.18
N ALA A 433 14.22 2.21 -3.12
CA ALA A 433 14.21 2.81 -1.79
C ALA A 433 14.61 1.76 -0.73
N THR A 434 15.17 2.20 0.37
CA THR A 434 15.27 1.37 1.58
C THR A 434 14.07 1.63 2.49
N ASN A 435 13.66 0.60 3.22
CA ASN A 435 12.55 0.65 4.14
C ASN A 435 12.94 0.06 5.49
N LEU A 436 12.65 0.78 6.57
CA LEU A 436 12.80 0.34 7.95
C LEU A 436 11.45 0.47 8.65
N ASN A 437 10.93 -0.64 9.18
CA ASN A 437 9.72 -0.63 10.00
C ASN A 437 10.04 -1.17 11.39
N VAL A 438 9.52 -0.51 12.41
CA VAL A 438 9.50 -1.00 13.78
C VAL A 438 8.05 -1.03 14.25
N ILE A 439 7.55 -2.21 14.62
CA ILE A 439 6.16 -2.42 14.99
C ILE A 439 6.15 -3.16 16.33
N HIS A 440 5.38 -2.68 17.28
CA HIS A 440 5.11 -3.37 18.54
C HIS A 440 3.63 -3.76 18.61
N GLN A 441 3.38 -4.99 18.99
CA GLN A 441 2.05 -5.58 19.11
C GLN A 441 1.82 -6.08 20.53
N VAL A 442 0.66 -5.76 21.08
CA VAL A 442 0.20 -6.23 22.39
C VAL A 442 -1.20 -6.81 22.23
N LEU A 443 -1.33 -8.10 22.45
CA LEU A 443 -2.61 -8.81 22.45
C LEU A 443 -3.02 -9.13 23.87
N THR A 444 -4.12 -8.53 24.34
CA THR A 444 -4.75 -8.80 25.61
C THR A 444 -6.03 -9.61 25.41
N SER A 445 -6.34 -10.49 26.34
CA SER A 445 -7.55 -11.32 26.30
C SER A 445 -8.02 -11.66 27.71
N ASN A 446 -9.33 -11.90 27.84
CA ASN A 446 -9.92 -12.54 29.01
C ASN A 446 -9.56 -14.04 29.11
N VAL A 447 -9.09 -14.63 28.00
CA VAL A 447 -8.53 -16.00 27.95
C VAL A 447 -7.01 -15.91 27.96
N GLN A 448 -6.36 -16.49 28.94
CA GLN A 448 -4.91 -16.35 29.15
C GLN A 448 -4.09 -16.89 27.97
N ALA A 449 -4.50 -18.00 27.38
CA ALA A 449 -3.86 -18.60 26.22
C ALA A 449 -3.85 -17.71 24.95
N ASN A 450 -4.69 -16.66 24.92
CA ASN A 450 -4.77 -15.74 23.79
C ASN A 450 -3.97 -14.44 24.03
N ARG A 451 -3.17 -14.36 25.09
CA ARG A 451 -2.34 -13.17 25.38
C ARG A 451 -0.96 -13.33 24.76
N ALA A 452 -0.50 -12.32 24.06
CA ALA A 452 0.82 -12.31 23.43
C ALA A 452 1.34 -10.86 23.27
N HIS A 453 2.62 -10.75 23.07
CA HIS A 453 3.25 -9.48 22.67
C HIS A 453 4.38 -9.80 21.68
N ASP A 454 4.55 -8.93 20.72
CA ASP A 454 5.60 -9.09 19.71
C ASP A 454 6.19 -7.72 19.34
N THR A 455 7.47 -7.71 19.07
CA THR A 455 8.17 -6.57 18.49
C THR A 455 8.83 -7.02 17.20
N GLN A 456 8.53 -6.34 16.12
CA GLN A 456 9.05 -6.62 14.80
C GLN A 456 9.95 -5.48 14.33
N VAL A 457 11.13 -5.83 13.85
CA VAL A 457 12.03 -4.92 13.14
C VAL A 457 12.22 -5.47 11.73
N ILE A 458 11.87 -4.66 10.74
CA ILE A 458 11.87 -5.03 9.32
C ILE A 458 12.81 -4.08 8.59
N LEU A 459 13.80 -4.64 7.89
CA LEU A 459 14.69 -3.89 7.01
C LEU A 459 14.63 -4.49 5.62
N GLY A 460 14.45 -3.66 4.60
CA GLY A 460 14.36 -4.14 3.24
C GLY A 460 14.62 -3.10 2.17
N LEU A 461 14.68 -3.58 0.93
CA LEU A 461 14.76 -2.77 -0.28
C LEU A 461 13.43 -2.85 -1.02
N VAL A 462 12.93 -1.70 -1.41
CA VAL A 462 11.73 -1.52 -2.23
C VAL A 462 12.16 -1.20 -3.65
N PHE A 463 11.64 -1.96 -4.60
CA PHE A 463 11.78 -1.72 -6.02
C PHE A 463 10.40 -1.33 -6.56
N SER A 464 10.30 -0.19 -7.23
CA SER A 464 9.05 0.32 -7.80
C SER A 464 9.23 0.55 -9.30
N TYR A 465 8.22 0.08 -10.08
CA TYR A 465 8.22 0.21 -11.54
C TYR A 465 6.82 0.60 -12.02
#